data_23d6c239e7a7268c93dee032ddaf813b
#
_entry.id   23d6c239e7a7268c93dee032ddaf813b
#
_cell.length_a   1.000
_cell.length_b   1.000
_cell.length_c   1.000
_cell.angle_alpha   90.00
_cell.angle_beta   90.00
_cell.angle_gamma   90.00
#
_symmetry.space_group_name_H-M   'P 1'
#
loop_
_entity.id
_entity.type
_entity.pdbx_description
1 polymer ?
#
loop_
_entity_poly.entity_id
_entity_poly.type
_entity_poly.pdbx_seq_one_letter_code
_entity_poly.pdbx_strand_id
1 'polypeptide(L)'
;MPTLFDTRIENRFRVQPNHANNLGTLHGGNLMKWLDEISAMSAMRFAGETCVTARVNALDFERPIPVGETAVVESYVYDAGPTSVHVALRAWREEPQTGERQKTTESSFTFVAVDDEKNPVSVPELIVETDEEKALRERALEFGD
;
A
#
# COMPACT_ATOMS: atom_id res chain seq x y z
N MET A 1 11.71 17.68 -4.05
CA MET A 1 10.99 16.60 -4.76
C MET A 1 11.10 15.32 -3.96
N PRO A 2 10.00 14.60 -3.73
CA PRO A 2 10.03 13.41 -2.89
C PRO A 2 10.77 12.24 -3.51
N THR A 3 11.52 11.53 -2.68
CA THR A 3 12.13 10.26 -3.07
C THR A 3 11.13 9.12 -2.79
N LEU A 4 11.38 7.96 -3.37
CA LEU A 4 10.57 6.78 -3.10
C LEU A 4 10.52 6.47 -1.60
N PHE A 5 11.64 6.50 -0.91
CA PHE A 5 11.68 6.22 0.53
C PHE A 5 10.96 7.27 1.37
N ASP A 6 10.88 8.53 0.91
CA ASP A 6 10.09 9.56 1.60
C ASP A 6 8.62 9.18 1.68
N THR A 7 8.14 8.37 0.74
CA THR A 7 6.73 7.97 0.65
C THR A 7 6.42 6.64 1.32
N ARG A 8 7.46 5.92 1.78
CA ARG A 8 7.31 4.59 2.34
C ARG A 8 6.64 4.65 3.71
N ILE A 9 5.59 3.85 3.87
CA ILE A 9 4.85 3.72 5.12
C ILE A 9 4.71 2.25 5.45
N GLU A 10 4.96 1.90 6.70
CA GLU A 10 4.73 0.56 7.21
C GLU A 10 3.92 0.65 8.50
N ASN A 11 2.84 -0.11 8.58
CA ASN A 11 2.01 -0.18 9.76
C ASN A 11 1.73 -1.63 10.15
N ARG A 12 1.40 -1.81 11.42
CA ARG A 12 1.01 -3.10 11.95
C ARG A 12 -0.37 -3.00 12.56
N PHE A 13 -1.19 -4.01 12.28
CA PHE A 13 -2.53 -4.14 12.85
C PHE A 13 -2.65 -5.53 13.46
N ARG A 14 -2.93 -5.59 14.75
CA ARG A 14 -3.24 -6.87 15.37
C ARG A 14 -4.65 -7.28 14.95
N VAL A 15 -4.80 -8.51 14.46
CA VAL A 15 -6.10 -8.99 14.00
C VAL A 15 -6.97 -9.33 15.21
N GLN A 16 -8.03 -8.56 15.39
CA GLN A 16 -9.01 -8.71 16.48
C GLN A 16 -10.20 -9.54 16.01
N PRO A 17 -11.01 -10.09 16.95
CA PRO A 17 -12.19 -10.84 16.55
C PRO A 17 -13.17 -10.06 15.66
N ASN A 18 -13.30 -8.75 15.85
CA ASN A 18 -14.18 -7.92 15.02
C ASN A 18 -13.61 -7.64 13.62
N HIS A 19 -12.38 -8.01 13.36
CA HIS A 19 -11.76 -7.93 12.03
C HIS A 19 -11.90 -9.24 11.27
N ALA A 20 -12.37 -10.29 11.92
CA ALA A 20 -12.35 -11.64 11.37
C ALA A 20 -13.66 -12.04 10.70
N ASN A 21 -13.53 -12.96 9.75
CA ASN A 21 -14.66 -13.70 9.18
C ASN A 21 -15.05 -14.85 10.13
N ASN A 22 -16.03 -15.66 9.72
CA ASN A 22 -16.49 -16.79 10.51
C ASN A 22 -15.51 -17.98 10.55
N LEU A 23 -14.38 -17.88 9.86
CA LEU A 23 -13.31 -18.89 9.89
C LEU A 23 -12.20 -18.54 10.88
N GLY A 24 -12.31 -17.41 11.59
CA GLY A 24 -11.30 -16.98 12.56
C GLY A 24 -10.07 -16.34 11.92
N THR A 25 -10.19 -15.89 10.67
CA THR A 25 -9.11 -15.21 9.96
C THR A 25 -9.54 -13.80 9.55
N LEU A 26 -8.57 -12.93 9.31
CA LEU A 26 -8.82 -11.55 8.90
C LEU A 26 -9.73 -11.52 7.66
N HIS A 27 -10.82 -10.77 7.76
CA HIS A 27 -11.73 -10.57 6.63
C HIS A 27 -10.99 -9.83 5.51
N GLY A 28 -11.09 -10.36 4.27
CA GLY A 28 -10.40 -9.77 3.11
C GLY A 28 -10.74 -8.31 2.90
N GLY A 29 -11.99 -7.91 3.12
CA GLY A 29 -12.42 -6.51 3.02
C GLY A 29 -11.74 -5.61 4.03
N ASN A 30 -11.48 -6.09 5.24
CA ASN A 30 -10.74 -5.32 6.25
C ASN A 30 -9.29 -5.12 5.84
N LEU A 31 -8.65 -6.15 5.29
CA LEU A 31 -7.28 -6.02 4.78
C LEU A 31 -7.23 -5.04 3.63
N MET A 32 -8.18 -5.11 2.69
CA MET A 32 -8.26 -4.16 1.57
C MET A 32 -8.42 -2.72 2.08
N LYS A 33 -9.23 -2.51 3.10
CA LYS A 33 -9.42 -1.19 3.70
C LYS A 33 -8.11 -0.67 4.27
N TRP A 34 -7.37 -1.48 5.02
CA TRP A 34 -6.08 -1.09 5.58
C TRP A 34 -5.06 -0.79 4.48
N LEU A 35 -5.03 -1.62 3.44
CA LEU A 35 -4.14 -1.39 2.30
C LEU A 35 -4.47 -0.09 1.58
N ASP A 36 -5.74 0.21 1.38
CA ASP A 36 -6.17 1.44 0.73
C ASP A 36 -5.80 2.67 1.57
N GLU A 37 -6.04 2.62 2.89
CA GLU A 37 -5.71 3.74 3.78
C GLU A 37 -4.21 4.03 3.81
N ILE A 38 -3.38 3.01 3.94
CA ILE A 38 -1.92 3.16 3.96
C ILE A 38 -1.41 3.67 2.61
N SER A 39 -1.93 3.12 1.53
CA SER A 39 -1.55 3.53 0.18
C SER A 39 -1.93 4.98 -0.10
N ALA A 40 -3.11 5.41 0.36
CA ALA A 40 -3.55 6.79 0.25
C ALA A 40 -2.59 7.74 0.99
N MET A 41 -2.08 7.32 2.15
CA MET A 41 -1.12 8.11 2.92
C MET A 41 0.19 8.28 2.14
N SER A 42 0.69 7.22 1.52
CA SER A 42 1.88 7.31 0.65
C SER A 42 1.64 8.26 -0.52
N ALA A 43 0.48 8.14 -1.18
CA ALA A 43 0.13 8.99 -2.32
C ALA A 43 0.07 10.47 -1.91
N MET A 44 -0.59 10.78 -0.81
CA MET A 44 -0.73 12.15 -0.32
C MET A 44 0.60 12.75 0.14
N ARG A 45 1.46 11.94 0.75
CA ARG A 45 2.80 12.39 1.13
C ARG A 45 3.61 12.78 -0.10
N PHE A 46 3.50 11.99 -1.15
CA PHE A 46 4.17 12.28 -2.41
C PHE A 46 3.61 13.52 -3.09
N ALA A 47 2.29 13.58 -3.25
CA ALA A 47 1.63 14.61 -4.04
C ALA A 47 1.55 15.97 -3.33
N GLY A 48 1.49 15.97 -1.99
CA GLY A 48 1.19 17.18 -1.23
C GLY A 48 -0.24 17.68 -1.41
N GLU A 49 -1.12 16.83 -1.92
CA GLU A 49 -2.51 17.11 -2.26
C GLU A 49 -3.39 15.96 -1.78
N THR A 50 -4.70 16.20 -1.72
CA THR A 50 -5.66 15.12 -1.50
C THR A 50 -5.61 14.16 -2.68
N CYS A 51 -5.60 12.86 -2.38
CA CYS A 51 -5.60 11.83 -3.41
C CYS A 51 -6.80 10.91 -3.22
N VAL A 52 -7.41 10.51 -4.34
CA VAL A 52 -8.54 9.57 -4.34
C VAL A 52 -8.13 8.29 -5.05
N THR A 53 -8.66 7.16 -4.58
CA THR A 53 -8.40 5.87 -5.19
C THR A 53 -9.10 5.80 -6.54
N ALA A 54 -8.33 5.61 -7.60
CA ALA A 54 -8.85 5.55 -8.97
C ALA A 54 -8.88 4.12 -9.50
N ARG A 55 -7.94 3.26 -9.06
CA ARG A 55 -7.87 1.89 -9.56
C ARG A 55 -7.20 0.99 -8.52
N VAL A 56 -7.80 -0.17 -8.32
CA VAL A 56 -7.23 -1.25 -7.52
C VAL A 56 -6.85 -2.37 -8.48
N ASN A 57 -5.58 -2.70 -8.55
CA ASN A 57 -5.13 -3.83 -9.37
C ASN A 57 -5.42 -5.14 -8.65
N ALA A 58 -5.21 -6.25 -9.34
CA ALA A 58 -5.54 -7.57 -8.81
C ALA A 58 -4.91 -7.81 -7.45
N LEU A 59 -5.72 -8.30 -6.52
CA LEU A 59 -5.29 -8.66 -5.16
C LEU A 59 -5.55 -10.15 -4.95
N ASP A 60 -4.48 -10.90 -4.79
CA ASP A 60 -4.55 -12.32 -4.48
C ASP A 60 -4.10 -12.52 -3.03
N PHE A 61 -4.96 -13.13 -2.22
CA PHE A 61 -4.64 -13.41 -0.82
C PHE A 61 -4.05 -14.82 -0.74
N GLU A 62 -2.73 -14.89 -0.71
CA GLU A 62 -2.01 -16.18 -0.74
C GLU A 62 -2.09 -16.93 0.58
N ARG A 63 -2.24 -16.20 1.70
CA ARG A 63 -2.28 -16.79 3.05
C ARG A 63 -3.26 -16.02 3.93
N PRO A 64 -4.06 -16.72 4.73
CA PRO A 64 -4.93 -16.05 5.72
C PRO A 64 -4.11 -15.53 6.90
N ILE A 65 -4.65 -14.55 7.60
CA ILE A 65 -4.05 -14.03 8.83
C ILE A 65 -5.00 -14.35 9.98
N PRO A 66 -4.63 -15.29 10.87
CA PRO A 66 -5.48 -15.67 12.00
C PRO A 66 -5.67 -14.54 13.02
N VAL A 67 -6.79 -14.57 13.73
CA VAL A 67 -7.00 -13.73 14.91
C VAL A 67 -5.85 -13.92 15.89
N GLY A 68 -5.32 -12.84 16.43
CA GLY A 68 -4.19 -12.86 17.37
C GLY A 68 -2.83 -12.68 16.70
N GLU A 69 -2.74 -12.89 15.39
CA GLU A 69 -1.52 -12.55 14.64
C GLU A 69 -1.60 -11.11 14.15
N THR A 70 -0.48 -10.63 13.62
CA THR A 70 -0.36 -9.25 13.16
C THR A 70 -0.35 -9.19 11.64
N ALA A 71 -1.11 -8.24 11.09
CA ALA A 71 -1.01 -7.87 9.69
C ALA A 71 0.01 -6.73 9.60
N VAL A 72 1.08 -6.95 8.85
CA VAL A 72 2.05 -5.91 8.52
C VAL A 72 1.73 -5.44 7.11
N VAL A 73 1.50 -4.15 6.95
CA VAL A 73 1.19 -3.56 5.64
C VAL A 73 2.22 -2.48 5.32
N GLU A 74 2.65 -2.46 4.08
CA GLU A 74 3.66 -1.51 3.60
C GLU A 74 3.19 -0.93 2.28
N SER A 75 3.45 0.36 2.09
CA SER A 75 3.21 1.00 0.80
C SER A 75 4.33 1.99 0.47
N TYR A 76 4.52 2.23 -0.81
CA TYR A 76 5.44 3.26 -1.31
C TYR A 76 5.04 3.65 -2.74
N VAL A 77 5.29 4.90 -3.09
CA VAL A 77 5.07 5.37 -4.46
C VAL A 77 6.21 4.88 -5.34
N TYR A 78 5.89 4.23 -6.44
CA TYR A 78 6.90 3.70 -7.37
C TYR A 78 6.86 4.36 -8.74
N ASP A 79 5.81 5.11 -9.06
CA ASP A 79 5.69 5.80 -10.34
C ASP A 79 4.64 6.90 -10.24
N ALA A 80 4.65 7.84 -11.18
CA ALA A 80 3.69 8.92 -11.24
C ALA A 80 3.49 9.39 -12.67
N GLY A 81 2.25 9.74 -13.00
CA GLY A 81 1.91 10.42 -14.25
C GLY A 81 1.73 11.91 -14.00
N PRO A 82 1.10 12.66 -14.93
CA PRO A 82 0.86 14.08 -14.71
C PRO A 82 0.00 14.39 -13.49
N THR A 83 -1.04 13.60 -13.23
CA THR A 83 -1.96 13.78 -12.10
C THR A 83 -2.15 12.51 -11.30
N SER A 84 -1.56 11.40 -11.73
CA SER A 84 -1.72 10.09 -11.10
C SER A 84 -0.51 9.71 -10.26
N VAL A 85 -0.77 8.90 -9.23
CA VAL A 85 0.25 8.38 -8.33
C VAL A 85 0.06 6.86 -8.25
N HIS A 86 1.11 6.12 -8.55
CA HIS A 86 1.08 4.65 -8.52
C HIS A 86 1.78 4.17 -7.26
N VAL A 87 1.04 3.46 -6.42
CA VAL A 87 1.50 3.01 -5.11
C VAL A 87 1.60 1.49 -5.08
N ALA A 88 2.78 0.98 -4.76
CA ALA A 88 2.98 -0.43 -4.51
C ALA A 88 2.61 -0.74 -3.06
N LEU A 89 2.03 -1.89 -2.82
CA LEU A 89 1.64 -2.31 -1.48
C LEU A 89 1.92 -3.79 -1.27
N ARG A 90 2.26 -4.13 -0.04
CA ARG A 90 2.51 -5.50 0.38
C ARG A 90 1.92 -5.72 1.76
N ALA A 91 1.49 -6.94 2.01
CA ALA A 91 1.03 -7.34 3.35
C ALA A 91 1.63 -8.68 3.72
N TRP A 92 1.93 -8.83 4.99
CA TRP A 92 2.43 -10.07 5.58
C TRP A 92 1.61 -10.42 6.81
N ARG A 93 1.51 -11.72 7.08
CA ARG A 93 1.15 -12.16 8.42
C ARG A 93 2.44 -12.25 9.23
N GLU A 94 2.40 -11.77 10.47
CA GLU A 94 3.54 -11.79 11.36
C GLU A 94 3.14 -12.46 12.67
N GLU A 95 3.93 -13.45 13.08
CA GLU A 95 3.74 -14.08 14.38
C GLU A 95 4.27 -13.11 15.45
N PRO A 96 3.42 -12.64 16.40
CA PRO A 96 3.82 -11.55 17.30
C PRO A 96 4.95 -11.90 18.27
N GLN A 97 5.12 -13.18 18.60
CA GLN A 97 6.16 -13.57 19.56
C GLN A 97 7.54 -13.73 18.93
N THR A 98 7.61 -14.11 17.67
CA THR A 98 8.87 -14.38 16.99
C THR A 98 9.22 -13.34 15.93
N GLY A 99 8.25 -12.61 15.41
CA GLY A 99 8.44 -11.69 14.30
C GLY A 99 8.56 -12.38 12.96
N GLU A 100 8.34 -13.68 12.91
CA GLU A 100 8.37 -14.45 11.67
C GLU A 100 7.25 -14.00 10.73
N ARG A 101 7.58 -13.77 9.46
CA ARG A 101 6.64 -13.23 8.48
C ARG A 101 6.43 -14.18 7.31
N GLN A 102 5.18 -14.18 6.81
CA GLN A 102 4.84 -14.84 5.55
C GLN A 102 4.03 -13.86 4.71
N LYS A 103 4.40 -13.70 3.45
CA LYS A 103 3.70 -12.79 2.56
C LYS A 103 2.27 -13.25 2.33
N THR A 104 1.32 -12.31 2.46
CA THR A 104 -0.10 -12.54 2.24
C THR A 104 -0.54 -12.04 0.87
N THR A 105 -0.12 -10.83 0.50
CA THR A 105 -0.49 -10.26 -0.78
C THR A 105 0.49 -9.18 -1.21
N GLU A 106 0.44 -8.85 -2.50
CA GLU A 106 1.25 -7.82 -3.12
C GLU A 106 0.47 -7.28 -4.32
N SER A 107 0.37 -5.96 -4.45
CA SER A 107 -0.37 -5.33 -5.54
C SER A 107 0.07 -3.89 -5.73
N SER A 108 -0.65 -3.17 -6.58
CA SER A 108 -0.51 -1.73 -6.72
C SER A 108 -1.87 -1.09 -6.89
N PHE A 109 -1.99 0.14 -6.36
CA PHE A 109 -3.19 0.96 -6.50
C PHE A 109 -2.80 2.25 -7.22
N THR A 110 -3.72 2.79 -8.01
CA THR A 110 -3.53 4.09 -8.65
C THR A 110 -4.43 5.11 -7.97
N PHE A 111 -3.83 6.23 -7.61
CA PHE A 111 -4.51 7.39 -7.03
C PHE A 111 -4.45 8.56 -7.98
N VAL A 112 -5.39 9.48 -7.86
CA VAL A 112 -5.37 10.75 -8.60
C VAL A 112 -5.37 11.88 -7.59
N ALA A 113 -4.43 12.81 -7.74
CA ALA A 113 -4.37 14.03 -6.92
C ALA A 113 -5.47 14.98 -7.37
N VAL A 114 -6.20 15.54 -6.41
CA VAL A 114 -7.34 16.42 -6.69
C VAL A 114 -7.33 17.65 -5.81
N ASP A 115 -7.94 18.73 -6.30
CA ASP A 115 -8.18 19.95 -5.53
C ASP A 115 -9.48 19.84 -4.71
N ASP A 116 -9.86 20.94 -4.05
CA ASP A 116 -11.07 21.00 -3.22
C ASP A 116 -12.36 20.77 -4.01
N GLU A 117 -12.33 21.02 -5.32
CA GLU A 117 -13.46 20.81 -6.22
C GLU A 117 -13.41 19.44 -6.89
N LYS A 118 -12.44 18.60 -6.50
CA LYS A 118 -12.18 17.25 -7.03
C LYS A 118 -11.74 17.23 -8.47
N ASN A 119 -11.12 18.31 -8.93
CA ASN A 119 -10.48 18.35 -10.23
C ASN A 119 -9.05 17.82 -10.12
N PRO A 120 -8.58 17.01 -11.09
CA PRO A 120 -7.19 16.54 -11.08
C PRO A 120 -6.19 17.67 -11.06
N VAL A 121 -5.14 17.53 -10.26
CA VAL A 121 -4.04 18.50 -10.18
C VAL A 121 -2.71 17.82 -10.41
N SER A 122 -1.71 18.60 -10.80
CA SER A 122 -0.37 18.09 -11.11
C SER A 122 0.31 17.56 -9.86
N VAL A 123 1.08 16.49 -10.03
CA VAL A 123 1.93 15.92 -8.99
C VAL A 123 3.40 16.15 -9.30
N PRO A 124 4.28 16.14 -8.30
CA PRO A 124 5.71 16.30 -8.55
C PRO A 124 6.32 15.09 -9.23
N GLU A 125 7.57 15.21 -9.59
CA GLU A 125 8.35 14.12 -10.14
C GLU A 125 8.87 13.23 -9.00
N LEU A 126 8.82 11.91 -9.20
CA LEU A 126 9.36 10.96 -8.23
C LEU A 126 10.87 10.83 -8.42
N ILE A 127 11.61 10.94 -7.32
CA ILE A 127 13.06 10.75 -7.32
C ILE A 127 13.38 9.33 -6.83
N VAL A 128 14.13 8.58 -7.62
CA VAL A 128 14.61 7.24 -7.28
C VAL A 128 16.13 7.28 -7.36
N GLU A 129 16.79 7.33 -6.22
CA GLU A 129 18.23 7.58 -6.13
C GLU A 129 19.07 6.36 -5.76
N THR A 130 18.66 5.66 -4.70
CA THR A 130 19.46 4.57 -4.15
C THR A 130 19.23 3.27 -4.92
N ASP A 131 20.17 2.35 -4.80
CA ASP A 131 20.01 1.02 -5.39
C ASP A 131 18.82 0.27 -4.79
N GLU A 132 18.56 0.47 -3.50
CA GLU A 132 17.42 -0.13 -2.82
C GLU A 132 16.10 0.42 -3.36
N GLU A 133 16.02 1.73 -3.58
CA GLU A 133 14.84 2.35 -4.19
C GLU A 133 14.60 1.84 -5.61
N LYS A 134 15.67 1.73 -6.40
CA LYS A 134 15.58 1.20 -7.76
C LYS A 134 15.08 -0.24 -7.78
N ALA A 135 15.55 -1.06 -6.85
CA ALA A 135 15.11 -2.45 -6.74
C ALA A 135 13.63 -2.55 -6.36
N LEU A 136 13.16 -1.72 -5.43
CA LEU A 136 11.75 -1.67 -5.05
C LEU A 136 10.87 -1.21 -6.21
N ARG A 137 11.33 -0.21 -6.96
CA ARG A 137 10.60 0.27 -8.13
C ARG A 137 10.47 -0.81 -9.20
N GLU A 138 11.56 -1.49 -9.52
CA GLU A 138 11.56 -2.57 -10.50
C GLU A 138 10.62 -3.70 -10.09
N ARG A 139 10.63 -4.08 -8.81
CA ARG A 139 9.74 -5.10 -8.29
C ARG A 139 8.28 -4.68 -8.46
N ALA A 140 7.96 -3.43 -8.14
CA ALA A 140 6.60 -2.89 -8.28
C ALA A 140 6.14 -2.88 -9.73
N LEU A 141 7.01 -2.57 -10.67
CA LEU A 141 6.67 -2.55 -12.10
C LEU A 141 6.32 -3.95 -12.63
N GLU A 142 6.82 -5.02 -12.01
CA GLU A 142 6.51 -6.39 -12.41
C GLU A 142 5.06 -6.79 -12.11
N PHE A 143 4.46 -6.25 -11.05
CA PHE A 143 3.08 -6.58 -10.68
C PHE A 143 2.14 -5.38 -10.72
N GLY A 144 2.63 -4.22 -11.11
CA GLY A 144 1.91 -2.96 -11.02
C GLY A 144 0.82 -2.75 -12.08
N ASP A 145 0.75 -3.59 -13.04
CA ASP A 145 -0.26 -3.49 -14.07
C ASP A 145 -1.08 -4.78 -14.12
#